data_143840e6789adaf217659e2b06190dfe
#
_entry.id   143840e6789adaf217659e2b06190dfe
#
_cell.length_a   1.000
_cell.length_b   1.000
_cell.length_c   1.000
_cell.angle_alpha   90.00
_cell.angle_beta   90.00
_cell.angle_gamma   90.00
#
_symmetry.space_group_name_H-M   'P 1'
#
loop_
_entity.id
_entity.type
_entity.pdbx_description
1 polymer ?
#
loop_
_entity_poly.entity_id
_entity_poly.type
_entity_poly.pdbx_seq_one_letter_code
_entity_poly.pdbx_strand_id
1 'polypeptide(L)'
;TVVQHGAEFNHGLHKYRGNNFSPNGHKYIREFNCDSVPTTIYRVGGVVLKKEVVFQHYEDRILLRYTLLDAHSSTTLRFRPFMAFRSVREFTHENSAANRDYQLVDNGIKTQMYKGYPYLYMQFSKGNEFVFHPDWYRGIEYPKEQERGYDSYEDLYVPGYFETEIKKGESIVFSASTSEIKTGGLLKLFQNEVDERNPRDNFYHCLVNAAHQFHNTKNGSECYLLSGYPWFKSRARDTFISLPGLTLAIDEVGYFEKVMATAEKGYKEFMREKPVTVSLSEIDQPDVPLWAIWSIQQYAKVVGDEKCLKKYGKFIFDILHFLLEGKHPYMRVEDNGLVYVDGKGKVMTWMNSTVNGRLVVPRNGYIVEINSLWYNALGFAARLNKIEGDAQFTETLEELSARCKESFVKTFLNDYGYLFDYVDGNMMDWSVRPNMLFAIALDYSPLTADQRKSILDVCTRELLTPKGMRTLSPKSGGYNPICAGPQVQRDLSYHQGTAWPWLGGFYMEACLKIYRRTRLSFIE
;
A
#
# COMPACT_ATOMS: atom_id res chain seq x y z
N THR A 1 31.64 -9.64 -5.21
CA THR A 1 32.71 -10.33 -5.99
C THR A 1 33.23 -11.50 -5.18
N VAL A 2 33.42 -12.65 -5.81
CA VAL A 2 34.17 -13.79 -5.25
C VAL A 2 35.60 -13.69 -5.79
N VAL A 3 36.57 -13.79 -4.89
CA VAL A 3 38.00 -13.80 -5.25
C VAL A 3 38.58 -15.14 -4.84
N GLN A 4 39.19 -15.83 -5.79
CA GLN A 4 39.81 -17.17 -5.59
C GLN A 4 41.03 -17.31 -6.49
N HIS A 5 42.18 -17.70 -5.93
CA HIS A 5 43.46 -17.86 -6.66
C HIS A 5 43.83 -16.63 -7.53
N GLY A 6 43.52 -15.42 -7.06
CA GLY A 6 43.78 -14.19 -7.81
C GLY A 6 42.78 -13.89 -8.93
N ALA A 7 41.82 -14.77 -9.19
CA ALA A 7 40.73 -14.53 -10.14
C ALA A 7 39.54 -13.86 -9.43
N GLU A 8 38.97 -12.85 -10.08
CA GLU A 8 37.81 -12.11 -9.58
C GLU A 8 36.55 -12.45 -10.38
N PHE A 9 35.48 -12.86 -9.68
CA PHE A 9 34.20 -13.17 -10.27
C PHE A 9 33.12 -12.21 -9.70
N ASN A 10 32.72 -11.28 -10.53
CA ASN A 10 31.78 -10.23 -10.11
C ASN A 10 30.34 -10.67 -10.32
N HIS A 11 29.53 -10.71 -9.25
CA HIS A 11 28.13 -11.13 -9.27
C HIS A 11 27.15 -9.99 -9.53
N GLY A 12 27.64 -8.76 -9.73
CA GLY A 12 26.81 -7.59 -10.06
C GLY A 12 26.33 -7.62 -11.50
N LEU A 13 25.29 -6.87 -11.76
CA LEU A 13 24.79 -6.55 -13.09
C LEU A 13 24.20 -5.14 -13.06
N HIS A 14 24.76 -4.24 -13.85
CA HIS A 14 24.24 -2.90 -14.03
C HIS A 14 24.06 -2.63 -15.53
N LYS A 15 23.00 -1.92 -15.88
CA LYS A 15 22.81 -1.38 -17.22
C LYS A 15 23.35 0.05 -17.24
N TYR A 16 24.21 0.35 -18.19
CA TYR A 16 24.75 1.68 -18.42
C TYR A 16 24.24 2.25 -19.74
N ARG A 17 24.43 3.53 -19.97
CA ARG A 17 24.07 4.21 -21.23
C ARG A 17 24.55 3.44 -22.45
N GLY A 18 23.74 3.44 -23.52
CA GLY A 18 24.07 2.75 -24.78
C GLY A 18 23.83 1.25 -24.74
N ASN A 19 22.93 0.77 -23.87
CA ASN A 19 22.59 -0.66 -23.74
C ASN A 19 23.77 -1.55 -23.34
N ASN A 20 24.70 -0.99 -22.58
CA ASN A 20 25.87 -1.71 -22.10
C ASN A 20 25.59 -2.31 -20.71
N PHE A 21 25.83 -3.61 -20.55
CA PHE A 21 25.66 -4.35 -19.29
C PHE A 21 27.02 -4.73 -18.71
N SER A 22 27.30 -4.29 -17.50
CA SER A 22 28.57 -4.60 -16.81
C SER A 22 28.38 -4.51 -15.28
N PRO A 23 28.99 -5.44 -14.52
CA PRO A 23 29.52 -6.73 -14.95
C PRO A 23 28.41 -7.71 -15.36
N ASN A 24 28.77 -8.90 -15.80
CA ASN A 24 27.81 -9.91 -16.30
C ASN A 24 27.54 -11.02 -15.26
N GLY A 25 27.28 -10.66 -14.01
CA GLY A 25 27.14 -11.60 -12.89
C GLY A 25 25.93 -12.53 -12.99
N HIS A 26 24.91 -12.17 -13.78
CA HIS A 26 23.74 -13.02 -14.04
C HIS A 26 24.12 -14.39 -14.64
N LYS A 27 25.23 -14.49 -15.35
CA LYS A 27 25.74 -15.75 -15.93
C LYS A 27 26.08 -16.81 -14.87
N TYR A 28 26.32 -16.39 -13.64
CA TYR A 28 26.70 -17.26 -12.53
C TYR A 28 25.51 -17.76 -11.72
N ILE A 29 24.30 -17.19 -11.94
CA ILE A 29 23.08 -17.62 -11.26
C ILE A 29 22.71 -19.01 -11.75
N ARG A 30 22.50 -19.93 -10.80
CA ARG A 30 22.03 -21.29 -11.03
C ARG A 30 20.60 -21.50 -10.61
N GLU A 31 20.23 -20.86 -9.51
CA GLU A 31 18.91 -21.02 -8.92
C GLU A 31 18.47 -19.70 -8.27
N PHE A 32 17.19 -19.42 -8.34
CA PHE A 32 16.53 -18.39 -7.57
C PHE A 32 15.22 -18.96 -7.04
N ASN A 33 14.98 -18.83 -5.75
CA ASN A 33 13.70 -19.11 -5.13
C ASN A 33 13.33 -18.01 -4.13
N CYS A 34 12.08 -18.03 -3.68
CA CYS A 34 11.55 -17.09 -2.71
C CYS A 34 10.57 -17.80 -1.75
N ASP A 35 10.96 -18.97 -1.25
CA ASP A 35 10.10 -19.78 -0.37
C ASP A 35 9.85 -19.06 0.96
N SER A 36 10.87 -18.81 1.76
CA SER A 36 10.79 -17.96 2.95
C SER A 36 11.36 -16.58 2.69
N VAL A 37 12.52 -16.51 2.05
CA VAL A 37 13.23 -15.27 1.71
C VAL A 37 13.83 -15.36 0.31
N PRO A 38 14.04 -14.21 -0.40
CA PRO A 38 14.72 -14.20 -1.67
C PRO A 38 16.11 -14.85 -1.55
N THR A 39 16.30 -15.95 -2.24
CA THR A 39 17.51 -16.78 -2.20
C THR A 39 18.05 -16.96 -3.61
N THR A 40 19.33 -16.65 -3.79
CA THR A 40 20.04 -16.85 -5.07
C THR A 40 21.25 -17.74 -4.86
N ILE A 41 21.41 -18.76 -5.69
CA ILE A 41 22.60 -19.61 -5.71
C ILE A 41 23.44 -19.26 -6.94
N TYR A 42 24.69 -18.94 -6.70
CA TYR A 42 25.69 -18.66 -7.74
C TYR A 42 26.69 -19.81 -7.81
N ARG A 43 27.13 -20.13 -9.03
CA ARG A 43 28.22 -21.09 -9.26
C ARG A 43 29.24 -20.53 -10.24
N VAL A 44 30.47 -20.40 -9.80
CA VAL A 44 31.56 -19.85 -10.60
C VAL A 44 32.92 -20.29 -10.06
N GLY A 45 33.88 -20.64 -10.95
CA GLY A 45 35.26 -20.94 -10.55
C GLY A 45 35.42 -22.08 -9.53
N GLY A 46 34.50 -23.06 -9.50
CA GLY A 46 34.50 -24.12 -8.49
C GLY A 46 33.88 -23.72 -7.14
N VAL A 47 33.34 -22.50 -7.05
CA VAL A 47 32.67 -21.98 -5.87
C VAL A 47 31.16 -22.07 -6.06
N VAL A 48 30.42 -22.48 -5.00
CA VAL A 48 28.96 -22.38 -4.90
C VAL A 48 28.62 -21.47 -3.73
N LEU A 49 28.06 -20.32 -4.05
CA LEU A 49 27.71 -19.30 -3.06
C LEU A 49 26.20 -19.08 -3.03
N LYS A 50 25.60 -19.16 -1.82
CA LYS A 50 24.20 -18.81 -1.58
C LYS A 50 24.14 -17.38 -1.03
N LYS A 51 23.24 -16.56 -1.58
CA LYS A 51 22.89 -15.22 -1.10
C LYS A 51 21.42 -15.20 -0.72
N GLU A 52 21.13 -14.74 0.48
CA GLU A 52 19.78 -14.58 1.02
C GLU A 52 19.58 -13.13 1.48
N VAL A 53 18.37 -12.60 1.32
CA VAL A 53 18.06 -11.19 1.59
C VAL A 53 16.87 -11.09 2.53
N VAL A 54 17.01 -10.29 3.59
CA VAL A 54 15.95 -10.02 4.56
C VAL A 54 15.91 -8.52 4.85
N PHE A 55 14.72 -7.94 4.86
CA PHE A 55 14.47 -6.64 5.46
C PHE A 55 13.92 -6.88 6.86
N GLN A 56 14.60 -6.35 7.89
CA GLN A 56 14.23 -6.57 9.28
C GLN A 56 12.86 -5.93 9.58
N HIS A 57 11.99 -6.66 10.29
CA HIS A 57 10.68 -6.14 10.67
C HIS A 57 10.82 -4.93 11.60
N TYR A 58 10.06 -3.86 11.29
CA TYR A 58 9.96 -2.61 12.07
C TYR A 58 11.28 -1.82 12.25
N GLU A 59 12.33 -2.17 11.52
CA GLU A 59 13.63 -1.50 11.57
C GLU A 59 14.09 -1.08 10.17
N ASP A 60 14.79 0.04 10.06
CA ASP A 60 15.42 0.50 8.82
C ASP A 60 16.74 -0.27 8.58
N ARG A 61 16.64 -1.59 8.43
CA ARG A 61 17.78 -2.51 8.30
C ARG A 61 17.57 -3.57 7.25
N ILE A 62 18.51 -3.65 6.30
CA ILE A 62 18.61 -4.77 5.38
C ILE A 62 19.73 -5.71 5.83
N LEU A 63 19.46 -7.01 5.79
CA LEU A 63 20.40 -8.08 6.11
C LEU A 63 20.62 -8.94 4.88
N LEU A 64 21.87 -9.17 4.55
CA LEU A 64 22.30 -10.04 3.44
C LEU A 64 23.15 -11.17 4.02
N ARG A 65 22.67 -12.42 3.96
CA ARG A 65 23.46 -13.60 4.34
C ARG A 65 24.13 -14.21 3.12
N TYR A 66 25.42 -14.44 3.22
CA TYR A 66 26.20 -15.17 2.24
C TYR A 66 26.73 -16.45 2.86
N THR A 67 26.41 -17.59 2.26
CA THR A 67 26.87 -18.92 2.72
C THR A 67 27.69 -19.57 1.63
N LEU A 68 28.93 -19.96 1.92
CA LEU A 68 29.78 -20.69 1.00
C LEU A 68 29.42 -22.18 1.08
N LEU A 69 28.60 -22.64 0.13
CA LEU A 69 28.12 -24.03 0.10
C LEU A 69 29.20 -25.00 -0.35
N ASP A 70 30.02 -24.61 -1.32
CA ASP A 70 31.14 -25.41 -1.81
C ASP A 70 32.29 -24.55 -2.33
N ALA A 71 33.50 -24.97 -2.04
CA ALA A 71 34.75 -24.40 -2.58
C ALA A 71 35.90 -25.36 -2.37
N HIS A 72 36.86 -25.36 -3.30
CA HIS A 72 38.05 -26.21 -3.23
C HIS A 72 39.23 -25.57 -2.48
N SER A 73 39.14 -24.27 -2.21
CA SER A 73 40.20 -23.50 -1.53
C SER A 73 39.65 -22.31 -0.77
N SER A 74 40.51 -21.62 -0.03
CA SER A 74 40.17 -20.34 0.63
C SER A 74 39.56 -19.36 -0.36
N THR A 75 38.48 -18.72 0.03
CA THR A 75 37.69 -17.83 -0.82
C THR A 75 37.52 -16.50 -0.09
N THR A 76 37.77 -15.39 -0.78
CA THR A 76 37.52 -14.05 -0.28
C THR A 76 36.25 -13.49 -0.91
N LEU A 77 35.39 -12.92 -0.09
CA LEU A 77 34.24 -12.14 -0.55
C LEU A 77 34.60 -10.66 -0.49
N ARG A 78 34.41 -9.97 -1.62
CA ARG A 78 34.55 -8.51 -1.71
C ARG A 78 33.19 -7.87 -1.95
N PHE A 79 32.84 -6.89 -1.10
CA PHE A 79 31.57 -6.17 -1.12
C PHE A 79 31.81 -4.70 -1.47
N ARG A 80 31.15 -4.22 -2.53
CA ARG A 80 31.15 -2.80 -2.92
C ARG A 80 29.77 -2.23 -2.72
N PRO A 81 29.55 -1.37 -1.70
CA PRO A 81 28.25 -0.74 -1.48
C PRO A 81 28.05 0.41 -2.47
N PHE A 82 26.97 0.36 -3.22
CA PHE A 82 26.50 1.44 -4.09
C PHE A 82 25.52 2.28 -3.28
N MET A 83 25.85 3.52 -3.02
CA MET A 83 25.10 4.38 -2.11
C MET A 83 24.30 5.42 -2.88
N ALA A 84 23.02 5.55 -2.52
CA ALA A 84 22.10 6.56 -3.03
C ALA A 84 21.45 7.29 -1.84
N PHE A 85 22.07 8.36 -1.36
CA PHE A 85 21.51 9.24 -0.32
C PHE A 85 20.55 10.24 -0.97
N ARG A 86 19.34 9.84 -1.25
CA ARG A 86 18.35 10.64 -2.00
C ARG A 86 16.92 10.31 -1.63
N SER A 87 16.00 11.16 -2.06
CA SER A 87 14.58 10.83 -2.09
C SER A 87 14.31 9.64 -3.04
N VAL A 88 13.30 8.83 -2.74
CA VAL A 88 12.83 7.75 -3.63
C VAL A 88 12.30 8.27 -4.98
N ARG A 89 12.10 9.58 -5.12
CA ARG A 89 11.55 10.23 -6.32
C ARG A 89 12.59 10.94 -7.17
N GLU A 90 13.86 10.92 -6.76
CA GLU A 90 14.95 11.64 -7.40
C GLU A 90 16.13 10.70 -7.65
N PHE A 91 16.97 11.05 -8.61
CA PHE A 91 18.23 10.33 -8.86
C PHE A 91 19.43 11.18 -8.41
N THR A 92 20.48 10.48 -8.02
CA THR A 92 21.75 11.11 -7.65
C THR A 92 22.65 11.23 -8.88
N HIS A 93 23.31 12.37 -8.99
CA HIS A 93 24.39 12.58 -9.95
C HIS A 93 25.68 12.94 -9.23
N GLU A 94 26.84 12.62 -9.83
CA GLU A 94 28.14 12.98 -9.28
C GLU A 94 28.20 14.48 -8.95
N ASN A 95 28.61 14.79 -7.75
CA ASN A 95 28.72 16.16 -7.30
C ASN A 95 29.81 16.34 -6.24
N SER A 96 30.29 17.58 -6.07
CA SER A 96 31.33 17.93 -5.11
C SER A 96 30.86 18.09 -3.66
N ALA A 97 29.53 18.11 -3.42
CA ALA A 97 28.95 18.24 -2.10
C ALA A 97 28.88 16.91 -1.34
N ALA A 98 29.09 15.79 -2.03
CA ALA A 98 29.12 14.48 -1.42
C ALA A 98 30.30 14.35 -0.45
N ASN A 99 30.00 14.19 0.84
CA ASN A 99 31.01 13.90 1.85
C ASN A 99 31.55 12.48 1.65
N ARG A 100 32.87 12.35 1.64
CA ARG A 100 33.59 11.09 1.44
C ARG A 100 34.10 10.47 2.74
N ASP A 101 33.90 11.13 3.86
CA ASP A 101 34.38 10.69 5.16
C ASP A 101 33.63 9.45 5.64
N TYR A 102 34.35 8.62 6.37
CA TYR A 102 33.79 7.48 7.07
C TYR A 102 34.39 7.36 8.47
N GLN A 103 33.72 6.67 9.34
CA GLN A 103 34.18 6.33 10.67
C GLN A 103 34.11 4.81 10.87
N LEU A 104 35.13 4.25 11.51
CA LEU A 104 35.11 2.84 11.88
C LEU A 104 34.08 2.60 12.99
N VAL A 105 33.35 1.50 12.87
CA VAL A 105 32.44 0.96 13.88
C VAL A 105 32.71 -0.53 14.06
N ASP A 106 31.99 -1.20 14.95
CA ASP A 106 32.16 -2.64 15.19
C ASP A 106 31.97 -3.44 13.87
N ASN A 107 33.04 -4.10 13.44
CA ASN A 107 33.10 -4.86 12.16
C ASN A 107 32.54 -4.11 10.95
N GLY A 108 32.86 -2.83 10.78
CA GLY A 108 32.36 -2.08 9.65
C GLY A 108 32.68 -0.59 9.68
N ILE A 109 31.88 0.18 8.92
CA ILE A 109 31.98 1.63 8.84
C ILE A 109 30.60 2.29 8.98
N LYS A 110 30.59 3.57 9.34
CA LYS A 110 29.45 4.46 9.12
C LYS A 110 29.86 5.65 8.26
N THR A 111 28.94 6.13 7.45
CA THR A 111 29.13 7.29 6.58
C THR A 111 27.85 8.10 6.44
N GLN A 112 27.97 9.37 6.05
CA GLN A 112 26.85 10.26 5.75
C GLN A 112 27.24 11.14 4.58
N MET A 113 26.68 10.89 3.40
CA MET A 113 27.04 11.65 2.19
C MET A 113 26.61 13.11 2.24
N TYR A 114 25.47 13.40 2.84
CA TYR A 114 24.93 14.77 2.88
C TYR A 114 24.40 15.10 4.27
N LYS A 115 24.67 16.32 4.72
CA LYS A 115 24.12 16.83 5.98
C LYS A 115 22.59 16.83 5.97
N GLY A 116 21.98 16.35 7.04
CA GLY A 116 20.52 16.24 7.17
C GLY A 116 19.96 14.85 6.84
N TYR A 117 20.75 13.98 6.22
CA TYR A 117 20.42 12.56 6.10
C TYR A 117 20.90 11.76 7.32
N PRO A 118 20.32 10.60 7.63
CA PRO A 118 20.85 9.72 8.68
C PRO A 118 22.23 9.19 8.30
N TYR A 119 22.99 8.73 9.30
CA TYR A 119 24.17 7.90 9.04
C TYR A 119 23.74 6.54 8.47
N LEU A 120 24.52 6.02 7.53
CA LEU A 120 24.43 4.64 7.07
C LEU A 120 25.53 3.81 7.74
N TYR A 121 25.12 2.84 8.54
CA TYR A 121 25.99 1.85 9.17
C TYR A 121 26.05 0.61 8.29
N MET A 122 27.25 0.20 7.92
CA MET A 122 27.54 -0.99 7.13
C MET A 122 28.44 -1.92 7.96
N GLN A 123 27.87 -2.99 8.49
CA GLN A 123 28.51 -3.86 9.47
C GLN A 123 28.41 -5.34 9.07
N PHE A 124 29.36 -6.16 9.50
CA PHE A 124 29.41 -7.60 9.22
C PHE A 124 29.38 -8.42 10.49
N SER A 125 28.86 -9.64 10.40
CA SER A 125 28.88 -10.61 11.51
C SER A 125 30.28 -11.17 11.83
N LYS A 126 31.28 -10.81 11.03
CA LYS A 126 32.65 -11.29 11.11
C LYS A 126 33.62 -10.15 10.82
N GLY A 127 34.84 -10.23 11.35
CA GLY A 127 35.90 -9.30 11.02
C GLY A 127 36.15 -9.17 9.52
N ASN A 128 36.35 -7.95 9.09
CA ASN A 128 36.59 -7.59 7.68
C ASN A 128 37.58 -6.45 7.60
N GLU A 129 38.17 -6.28 6.42
CA GLU A 129 39.02 -5.15 6.08
C GLU A 129 38.22 -4.20 5.18
N PHE A 130 38.19 -2.91 5.54
CA PHE A 130 37.65 -1.88 4.66
C PHE A 130 38.78 -1.17 3.94
N VAL A 131 38.77 -1.26 2.60
CA VAL A 131 39.70 -0.58 1.72
C VAL A 131 39.04 0.68 1.17
N PHE A 132 39.50 1.83 1.61
CA PHE A 132 39.00 3.11 1.11
C PHE A 132 39.47 3.34 -0.33
N HIS A 133 38.52 3.32 -1.26
CA HIS A 133 38.77 3.53 -2.69
C HIS A 133 37.53 4.19 -3.31
N PRO A 134 37.34 5.49 -3.04
CA PRO A 134 36.14 6.21 -3.45
C PRO A 134 36.06 6.42 -4.96
N ASP A 135 34.91 6.11 -5.53
CA ASP A 135 34.62 6.34 -6.96
C ASP A 135 33.12 6.56 -7.18
N TRP A 136 32.76 7.12 -8.33
CA TRP A 136 31.41 7.23 -8.83
C TRP A 136 31.19 6.26 -9.98
N TYR A 137 30.12 5.46 -9.87
CA TYR A 137 29.64 4.62 -10.97
C TYR A 137 28.59 5.41 -11.74
N ARG A 138 28.99 5.92 -12.93
CA ARG A 138 28.27 6.93 -13.70
C ARG A 138 27.37 6.34 -14.75
N GLY A 139 26.20 6.96 -14.95
CA GLY A 139 25.29 6.65 -16.06
C GLY A 139 24.62 5.28 -15.94
N ILE A 140 24.31 4.83 -14.72
CA ILE A 140 23.46 3.66 -14.49
C ILE A 140 22.07 4.00 -15.03
N GLU A 141 21.52 3.12 -15.88
CA GLU A 141 20.25 3.35 -16.59
C GLU A 141 19.11 2.51 -16.01
N TYR A 142 17.95 3.16 -15.82
CA TYR A 142 16.71 2.55 -15.36
C TYR A 142 15.66 2.56 -16.48
N PRO A 143 15.54 1.51 -17.30
CA PRO A 143 14.64 1.49 -18.46
C PRO A 143 13.17 1.72 -18.11
N LYS A 144 12.72 1.28 -16.94
CA LYS A 144 11.34 1.47 -16.49
C LYS A 144 11.00 2.93 -16.20
N GLU A 145 11.95 3.72 -15.70
CA GLU A 145 11.75 5.15 -15.52
C GLU A 145 11.76 5.88 -16.87
N GLN A 146 12.60 5.44 -17.80
CA GLN A 146 12.61 5.95 -19.18
C GLN A 146 11.28 5.71 -19.90
N GLU A 147 10.72 4.49 -19.80
CA GLU A 147 9.38 4.15 -20.34
C GLU A 147 8.28 5.07 -19.79
N ARG A 148 8.45 5.56 -18.58
CA ARG A 148 7.52 6.45 -17.89
C ARG A 148 7.78 7.94 -18.17
N GLY A 149 8.81 8.26 -18.96
CA GLY A 149 9.17 9.63 -19.32
C GLY A 149 9.82 10.44 -18.19
N TYR A 150 10.42 9.77 -17.23
CA TYR A 150 11.19 10.39 -16.14
C TYR A 150 12.68 10.40 -16.43
N ASP A 151 13.45 11.14 -15.60
CA ASP A 151 14.89 10.94 -15.54
C ASP A 151 15.17 9.46 -15.25
N SER A 152 16.11 8.90 -16.00
CA SER A 152 16.36 7.46 -16.02
C SER A 152 17.84 7.10 -15.82
N TYR A 153 18.67 8.06 -15.49
CA TYR A 153 20.10 7.85 -15.26
C TYR A 153 20.49 8.28 -13.87
N GLU A 154 21.38 7.50 -13.27
CA GLU A 154 21.89 7.76 -11.92
C GLU A 154 23.39 7.53 -11.84
N ASP A 155 24.08 8.33 -11.04
CA ASP A 155 25.46 8.07 -10.64
C ASP A 155 25.43 7.64 -9.16
N LEU A 156 26.05 6.50 -8.85
CA LEU A 156 26.10 5.97 -7.50
C LEU A 156 27.51 6.06 -6.94
N TYR A 157 27.63 6.61 -5.74
CA TYR A 157 28.90 6.71 -5.03
C TYR A 157 29.24 5.41 -4.33
N VAL A 158 30.51 4.99 -4.43
CA VAL A 158 31.07 3.83 -3.74
C VAL A 158 32.27 4.31 -2.93
N PRO A 159 32.27 4.19 -1.58
CA PRO A 159 33.36 4.68 -0.73
C PRO A 159 34.62 3.80 -0.81
N GLY A 160 34.47 2.59 -1.32
CA GLY A 160 35.49 1.57 -1.39
C GLY A 160 34.87 0.17 -1.34
N TYR A 161 35.56 -0.76 -0.74
CA TYR A 161 35.05 -2.13 -0.62
C TYR A 161 35.49 -2.79 0.70
N PHE A 162 34.70 -3.77 1.12
CA PHE A 162 35.04 -4.64 2.24
C PHE A 162 35.56 -5.98 1.72
N GLU A 163 36.55 -6.54 2.39
CA GLU A 163 37.03 -7.90 2.13
C GLU A 163 36.94 -8.75 3.38
N THR A 164 36.53 -9.98 3.21
CA THR A 164 36.50 -10.97 4.29
C THR A 164 36.65 -12.37 3.74
N GLU A 165 37.46 -13.20 4.41
CA GLU A 165 37.60 -14.61 4.06
C GLU A 165 36.38 -15.40 4.53
N ILE A 166 36.00 -16.39 3.72
CA ILE A 166 34.91 -17.31 4.02
C ILE A 166 35.35 -18.76 3.71
N LYS A 167 35.01 -19.69 4.61
CA LYS A 167 35.29 -21.11 4.47
C LYS A 167 34.04 -21.88 4.04
N LYS A 168 34.23 -23.03 3.41
CA LYS A 168 33.12 -23.94 3.08
C LYS A 168 32.28 -24.25 4.32
N GLY A 169 30.95 -24.11 4.18
CA GLY A 169 29.96 -24.27 5.26
C GLY A 169 29.78 -23.02 6.13
N GLU A 170 30.63 -21.99 6.00
CA GLU A 170 30.51 -20.76 6.77
C GLU A 170 29.47 -19.82 6.18
N SER A 171 28.82 -19.04 7.05
CA SER A 171 27.91 -17.96 6.67
C SER A 171 28.38 -16.62 7.24
N ILE A 172 28.23 -15.57 6.46
CA ILE A 172 28.52 -14.18 6.85
C ILE A 172 27.25 -13.35 6.60
N VAL A 173 26.87 -12.51 7.57
CA VAL A 173 25.77 -11.56 7.42
C VAL A 173 26.33 -10.16 7.30
N PHE A 174 25.93 -9.46 6.24
CA PHE A 174 26.12 -8.01 6.06
C PHE A 174 24.84 -7.29 6.48
N SER A 175 24.98 -6.23 7.27
CA SER A 175 23.91 -5.34 7.70
C SER A 175 24.14 -3.94 7.16
N ALA A 176 23.15 -3.36 6.50
CA ALA A 176 23.11 -1.93 6.18
C ALA A 176 21.88 -1.30 6.87
N SER A 177 22.10 -0.24 7.67
CA SER A 177 21.07 0.34 8.52
C SER A 177 21.32 1.81 8.85
N THR A 178 20.27 2.49 9.30
CA THR A 178 20.35 3.83 9.87
C THR A 178 20.76 3.83 11.35
N SER A 179 20.91 2.66 11.98
CA SER A 179 21.33 2.49 13.37
C SER A 179 22.46 1.47 13.49
N GLU A 180 23.37 1.70 14.45
CA GLU A 180 24.44 0.76 14.77
C GLU A 180 23.90 -0.49 15.47
N ILE A 181 24.57 -1.63 15.26
CA ILE A 181 24.24 -2.90 15.92
C ILE A 181 25.49 -3.59 16.45
N LYS A 182 25.35 -4.35 17.55
CA LYS A 182 26.38 -5.29 18.00
C LYS A 182 26.46 -6.49 17.05
N THR A 183 27.58 -6.65 16.38
CA THR A 183 27.73 -7.56 15.25
C THR A 183 27.69 -9.04 15.61
N GLY A 184 28.05 -9.40 16.85
CA GLY A 184 28.05 -10.80 17.31
C GLY A 184 26.68 -11.50 17.29
N GLY A 185 25.59 -10.72 17.21
CA GLY A 185 24.20 -11.23 17.13
C GLY A 185 23.63 -11.34 15.71
N LEU A 186 24.33 -10.85 14.67
CA LEU A 186 23.75 -10.71 13.32
C LEU A 186 23.31 -12.03 12.68
N LEU A 187 24.05 -13.11 12.86
CA LEU A 187 23.65 -14.44 12.34
C LEU A 187 22.35 -14.92 12.96
N LYS A 188 22.22 -14.76 14.29
CA LYS A 188 20.99 -15.12 15.01
C LYS A 188 19.82 -14.23 14.63
N LEU A 189 20.07 -12.92 14.50
CA LEU A 189 19.06 -11.96 14.05
C LEU A 189 18.53 -12.33 12.66
N PHE A 190 19.42 -12.63 11.71
CA PHE A 190 19.02 -13.08 10.38
C PHE A 190 18.14 -14.34 10.44
N GLN A 191 18.55 -15.32 11.24
CA GLN A 191 17.79 -16.58 11.36
C GLN A 191 16.41 -16.36 11.98
N ASN A 192 16.31 -15.56 13.04
CA ASN A 192 15.02 -15.21 13.65
C ASN A 192 14.08 -14.56 12.62
N GLU A 193 14.57 -13.62 11.82
CA GLU A 193 13.78 -12.99 10.75
C GLU A 193 13.30 -13.97 9.68
N VAL A 194 14.07 -15.02 9.41
CA VAL A 194 13.65 -16.10 8.49
C VAL A 194 12.59 -16.97 9.13
N ASP A 195 12.79 -17.34 10.41
CA ASP A 195 11.91 -18.25 11.15
C ASP A 195 10.52 -17.65 11.45
N GLU A 196 10.44 -16.32 11.55
CA GLU A 196 9.19 -15.58 11.73
C GLU A 196 8.34 -15.50 10.45
N ARG A 197 8.87 -15.87 9.30
CA ARG A 197 8.16 -15.79 8.02
C ARG A 197 7.43 -17.08 7.68
N ASN A 198 6.20 -16.93 7.20
CA ASN A 198 5.48 -18.07 6.67
C ASN A 198 6.16 -18.57 5.38
N PRO A 199 6.41 -19.88 5.22
CA PRO A 199 6.82 -20.44 3.95
C PRO A 199 5.79 -20.14 2.87
N ARG A 200 6.21 -19.80 1.65
CA ARG A 200 5.30 -19.58 0.51
C ARG A 200 4.94 -20.89 -0.20
N ASP A 201 4.50 -21.86 0.56
CA ASP A 201 4.13 -23.21 0.13
C ASP A 201 2.70 -23.31 -0.43
N ASN A 202 1.88 -22.28 -0.16
CA ASN A 202 0.52 -22.15 -0.68
C ASN A 202 0.14 -20.68 -0.90
N PHE A 203 -0.96 -20.47 -1.63
CA PHE A 203 -1.41 -19.12 -1.99
C PHE A 203 -1.82 -18.28 -0.76
N TYR A 204 -2.45 -18.90 0.24
CA TYR A 204 -2.83 -18.20 1.46
C TYR A 204 -1.61 -17.66 2.21
N HIS A 205 -0.56 -18.50 2.41
CA HIS A 205 0.68 -18.05 3.04
C HIS A 205 1.39 -16.94 2.26
N CYS A 206 1.30 -16.97 0.92
CA CYS A 206 1.78 -15.85 0.10
C CYS A 206 1.02 -14.56 0.38
N LEU A 207 -0.31 -14.62 0.55
CA LEU A 207 -1.14 -13.46 0.89
C LEU A 207 -0.86 -12.94 2.30
N VAL A 208 -0.69 -13.82 3.28
CA VAL A 208 -0.32 -13.43 4.66
C VAL A 208 1.01 -12.69 4.68
N ASN A 209 2.04 -13.23 4.02
CA ASN A 209 3.33 -12.56 3.90
C ASN A 209 3.23 -11.20 3.17
N ALA A 210 2.38 -11.11 2.14
CA ALA A 210 2.14 -9.86 1.44
C ALA A 210 1.44 -8.83 2.34
N ALA A 211 0.47 -9.25 3.15
CA ALA A 211 -0.21 -8.38 4.10
C ALA A 211 0.75 -7.78 5.13
N HIS A 212 1.62 -8.59 5.73
CA HIS A 212 2.61 -8.15 6.71
C HIS A 212 3.58 -7.09 6.14
N GLN A 213 3.85 -7.08 4.83
CA GLN A 213 4.71 -6.07 4.21
C GLN A 213 4.12 -4.65 4.26
N PHE A 214 2.81 -4.51 4.44
CA PHE A 214 2.15 -3.21 4.57
C PHE A 214 2.06 -2.72 6.01
N HIS A 215 2.33 -3.59 7.00
CA HIS A 215 2.35 -3.21 8.40
C HIS A 215 3.57 -2.34 8.71
N ASN A 216 3.35 -1.21 9.37
CA ASN A 216 4.40 -0.28 9.74
C ASN A 216 4.15 0.29 11.15
N THR A 217 5.20 0.36 11.95
CA THR A 217 5.14 0.93 13.30
C THR A 217 6.11 2.08 13.41
N LYS A 218 5.64 3.20 13.96
CA LYS A 218 6.46 4.38 14.25
C LYS A 218 6.50 4.65 15.73
N ASN A 219 7.63 5.18 16.21
CA ASN A 219 7.81 5.58 17.60
C ASN A 219 7.42 4.50 18.63
N GLY A 220 7.53 3.24 18.24
CA GLY A 220 7.25 2.07 19.09
C GLY A 220 5.77 1.83 19.44
N SER A 221 4.85 2.73 19.10
CA SER A 221 3.44 2.64 19.51
C SER A 221 2.41 2.95 18.43
N GLU A 222 2.72 3.82 17.50
CA GLU A 222 1.79 4.18 16.42
C GLU A 222 1.89 3.18 15.27
N CYS A 223 0.80 2.47 14.99
CA CYS A 223 0.73 1.48 13.92
C CYS A 223 -0.01 2.03 12.71
N TYR A 224 0.51 1.72 11.52
CA TYR A 224 0.05 2.23 10.24
C TYR A 224 -0.03 1.11 9.20
N LEU A 225 -0.78 1.37 8.13
CA LEU A 225 -0.69 0.63 6.88
C LEU A 225 -0.08 1.53 5.80
N LEU A 226 0.88 1.02 5.05
CA LEU A 226 1.47 1.73 3.92
C LEU A 226 0.52 1.65 2.71
N SER A 227 0.26 2.78 2.08
CA SER A 227 -0.62 2.84 0.91
C SER A 227 0.02 2.29 -0.37
N GLY A 228 1.34 2.18 -0.41
CA GLY A 228 2.07 1.56 -1.53
C GLY A 228 3.57 1.81 -1.52
N TYR A 229 4.33 0.75 -1.78
CA TYR A 229 5.80 0.78 -1.83
C TYR A 229 6.31 1.34 -3.16
N PRO A 230 7.43 2.07 -3.11
CA PRO A 230 8.02 2.85 -2.02
C PRO A 230 7.47 4.28 -1.99
N TRP A 231 6.44 4.56 -2.82
CA TRP A 231 6.04 5.90 -3.26
C TRP A 231 5.12 6.61 -2.28
N PHE A 232 4.29 5.85 -1.54
CA PHE A 232 3.24 6.39 -0.70
C PHE A 232 3.48 6.02 0.77
N LYS A 233 3.22 6.99 1.63
CA LYS A 233 3.13 6.80 3.07
C LYS A 233 1.75 6.25 3.41
N SER A 234 1.24 6.51 4.60
CA SER A 234 -0.10 6.10 5.00
C SER A 234 -1.12 7.19 4.65
N ARG A 235 -2.22 6.79 4.01
CA ARG A 235 -3.35 7.65 3.66
C ARG A 235 -4.59 7.11 4.36
N ALA A 236 -5.47 8.00 4.82
CA ALA A 236 -6.63 7.62 5.60
C ALA A 236 -7.59 6.70 4.82
N ARG A 237 -7.96 7.07 3.60
CA ARG A 237 -8.82 6.24 2.74
C ARG A 237 -8.26 4.85 2.52
N ASP A 238 -7.01 4.77 2.08
CA ASP A 238 -6.34 3.51 1.77
C ASP A 238 -6.23 2.63 3.02
N THR A 239 -5.95 3.25 4.17
CA THR A 239 -5.92 2.56 5.47
C THR A 239 -7.26 1.92 5.79
N PHE A 240 -8.36 2.68 5.79
CA PHE A 240 -9.66 2.13 6.20
C PHE A 240 -10.22 1.11 5.21
N ILE A 241 -9.99 1.26 3.91
CA ILE A 241 -10.42 0.28 2.91
C ILE A 241 -9.63 -1.03 3.03
N SER A 242 -8.31 -0.96 3.25
CA SER A 242 -7.45 -2.15 3.26
C SER A 242 -7.32 -2.83 4.62
N LEU A 243 -7.60 -2.10 5.71
CA LEU A 243 -7.40 -2.58 7.08
C LEU A 243 -8.09 -3.92 7.38
N PRO A 244 -9.35 -4.18 7.01
CA PRO A 244 -9.96 -5.48 7.25
C PRO A 244 -9.24 -6.62 6.52
N GLY A 245 -8.84 -6.41 5.27
CA GLY A 245 -8.14 -7.42 4.47
C GLY A 245 -6.71 -7.69 4.92
N LEU A 246 -6.00 -6.65 5.35
CA LEU A 246 -4.60 -6.76 5.79
C LEU A 246 -4.43 -7.19 7.26
N THR A 247 -5.54 -7.36 8.00
CA THR A 247 -5.50 -7.74 9.43
C THR A 247 -6.54 -8.80 9.78
N LEU A 248 -7.83 -8.50 9.71
CA LEU A 248 -8.90 -9.42 10.13
C LEU A 248 -8.92 -10.72 9.30
N ALA A 249 -8.65 -10.62 8.00
CA ALA A 249 -8.64 -11.77 7.09
C ALA A 249 -7.44 -12.72 7.33
N ILE A 250 -6.44 -12.32 8.10
CA ILE A 250 -5.27 -13.10 8.49
C ILE A 250 -5.20 -13.31 10.01
N ASP A 251 -6.35 -13.18 10.70
CA ASP A 251 -6.52 -13.38 12.14
C ASP A 251 -5.74 -12.42 13.05
N GLU A 252 -5.28 -11.28 12.52
CA GLU A 252 -4.53 -10.26 13.25
C GLU A 252 -5.42 -9.15 13.85
N VAL A 253 -6.42 -9.54 14.65
CA VAL A 253 -7.35 -8.60 15.31
C VAL A 253 -6.60 -7.55 16.15
N GLY A 254 -5.54 -7.95 16.84
CA GLY A 254 -4.73 -7.04 17.66
C GLY A 254 -4.02 -5.96 16.85
N TYR A 255 -3.58 -6.26 15.62
CA TYR A 255 -2.98 -5.26 14.76
C TYR A 255 -4.02 -4.31 14.17
N PHE A 256 -5.22 -4.81 13.80
CA PHE A 256 -6.37 -3.97 13.45
C PHE A 256 -6.61 -2.91 14.52
N GLU A 257 -6.69 -3.33 15.78
CA GLU A 257 -6.96 -2.42 16.90
C GLU A 257 -5.89 -1.35 17.10
N LYS A 258 -4.62 -1.69 16.91
CA LYS A 258 -3.51 -0.74 17.00
C LYS A 258 -3.55 0.30 15.88
N VAL A 259 -3.78 -0.12 14.63
CA VAL A 259 -3.90 0.79 13.49
C VAL A 259 -5.13 1.69 13.66
N MET A 260 -6.27 1.11 14.06
CA MET A 260 -7.49 1.87 14.30
C MET A 260 -7.31 2.89 15.42
N ALA A 261 -6.60 2.56 16.51
CA ALA A 261 -6.33 3.51 17.60
C ALA A 261 -5.51 4.72 17.12
N THR A 262 -4.52 4.50 16.26
CA THR A 262 -3.73 5.57 15.62
C THR A 262 -4.62 6.45 14.72
N ALA A 263 -5.44 5.82 13.88
CA ALA A 263 -6.34 6.52 12.96
C ALA A 263 -7.45 7.29 13.69
N GLU A 264 -8.03 6.70 14.74
CA GLU A 264 -9.03 7.33 15.61
C GLU A 264 -8.47 8.58 16.30
N LYS A 265 -7.22 8.52 16.81
CA LYS A 265 -6.54 9.68 17.39
C LYS A 265 -6.49 10.83 16.37
N GLY A 266 -6.00 10.56 15.17
CA GLY A 266 -5.90 11.58 14.12
C GLY A 266 -7.25 12.14 13.68
N TYR A 267 -8.26 11.28 13.55
CA TYR A 267 -9.58 11.73 13.15
C TYR A 267 -10.28 12.55 14.27
N LYS A 268 -10.09 12.19 15.54
CA LYS A 268 -10.56 12.99 16.68
C LYS A 268 -9.87 14.36 16.78
N GLU A 269 -8.59 14.44 16.44
CA GLU A 269 -7.87 15.70 16.33
C GLU A 269 -8.48 16.57 15.21
N PHE A 270 -8.73 15.99 14.03
CA PHE A 270 -9.38 16.65 12.90
C PHE A 270 -10.79 17.18 13.27
N MET A 271 -11.66 16.34 13.84
CA MET A 271 -13.02 16.75 14.25
C MET A 271 -13.04 17.90 15.27
N ARG A 272 -11.97 18.06 16.04
CA ARG A 272 -11.81 19.13 17.04
C ARG A 272 -11.04 20.34 16.51
N GLU A 273 -10.80 20.39 15.20
CA GLU A 273 -10.03 21.45 14.54
C GLU A 273 -8.61 21.63 15.12
N LYS A 274 -8.02 20.53 15.62
CA LYS A 274 -6.65 20.50 16.13
C LYS A 274 -5.68 20.05 15.04
N PRO A 275 -4.41 20.44 15.11
CA PRO A 275 -3.38 19.90 14.24
C PRO A 275 -3.32 18.38 14.36
N VAL A 276 -3.38 17.68 13.23
CA VAL A 276 -3.27 16.22 13.17
C VAL A 276 -1.82 15.82 13.42
N THR A 277 -1.57 15.08 14.49
CA THR A 277 -0.22 14.71 14.93
C THR A 277 0.25 13.38 14.38
N VAL A 278 -0.65 12.52 13.92
CA VAL A 278 -0.35 11.22 13.31
C VAL A 278 0.06 11.35 11.85
N SER A 279 0.89 10.43 11.36
CA SER A 279 1.35 10.41 9.96
C SER A 279 0.31 9.79 9.03
N LEU A 280 -0.91 10.37 8.99
CA LEU A 280 -2.02 9.91 8.17
C LEU A 280 -2.53 11.06 7.31
N SER A 281 -2.28 11.00 6.01
CA SER A 281 -2.68 12.07 5.08
C SER A 281 -4.10 11.91 4.56
N GLU A 282 -4.66 12.96 3.96
CA GLU A 282 -5.99 12.99 3.33
C GLU A 282 -7.13 12.64 4.31
N ILE A 283 -6.97 12.98 5.58
CA ILE A 283 -7.95 12.65 6.64
C ILE A 283 -9.25 13.47 6.53
N ASP A 284 -9.18 14.61 5.85
CA ASP A 284 -10.29 15.55 5.61
C ASP A 284 -11.17 15.19 4.41
N GLN A 285 -10.86 14.09 3.72
CA GLN A 285 -11.65 13.66 2.56
C GLN A 285 -13.04 13.17 2.99
N PRO A 286 -14.12 13.48 2.23
CA PRO A 286 -15.50 13.26 2.67
C PRO A 286 -15.89 11.78 2.82
N ASP A 287 -15.26 10.87 2.09
CA ASP A 287 -15.52 9.44 2.20
C ASP A 287 -14.77 8.76 3.37
N VAL A 288 -13.74 9.41 3.91
CA VAL A 288 -12.87 8.84 4.96
C VAL A 288 -13.64 8.46 6.24
N PRO A 289 -14.50 9.30 6.84
CA PRO A 289 -15.26 8.89 8.02
C PRO A 289 -16.21 7.72 7.76
N LEU A 290 -16.74 7.64 6.56
CA LEU A 290 -17.66 6.56 6.17
C LEU A 290 -16.90 5.23 5.95
N TRP A 291 -15.70 5.28 5.40
CA TRP A 291 -14.81 4.13 5.32
C TRP A 291 -14.32 3.68 6.70
N ALA A 292 -14.10 4.60 7.64
CA ALA A 292 -13.78 4.25 9.02
C ALA A 292 -14.90 3.44 9.66
N ILE A 293 -16.16 3.89 9.53
CA ILE A 293 -17.34 3.18 10.03
C ILE A 293 -17.47 1.81 9.35
N TRP A 294 -17.27 1.71 8.02
CA TRP A 294 -17.29 0.44 7.30
C TRP A 294 -16.20 -0.53 7.79
N SER A 295 -15.00 -0.04 8.02
CA SER A 295 -13.91 -0.85 8.55
C SER A 295 -14.22 -1.41 9.94
N ILE A 296 -14.81 -0.59 10.82
CA ILE A 296 -15.30 -1.02 12.14
C ILE A 296 -16.47 -2.03 12.00
N GLN A 297 -17.33 -1.88 11.01
CA GLN A 297 -18.38 -2.85 10.70
C GLN A 297 -17.80 -4.23 10.34
N GLN A 298 -16.67 -4.29 9.61
CA GLN A 298 -16.00 -5.56 9.35
C GLN A 298 -15.39 -6.16 10.64
N TYR A 299 -14.86 -5.32 11.52
CA TYR A 299 -14.40 -5.75 12.84
C TYR A 299 -15.55 -6.36 13.67
N ALA A 300 -16.74 -5.72 13.67
CA ALA A 300 -17.90 -6.24 14.36
C ALA A 300 -18.31 -7.66 13.89
N LYS A 301 -18.13 -7.96 12.60
CA LYS A 301 -18.39 -9.31 12.06
C LYS A 301 -17.48 -10.40 12.63
N VAL A 302 -16.29 -10.00 13.10
CA VAL A 302 -15.30 -10.94 13.67
C VAL A 302 -15.47 -11.09 15.18
N VAL A 303 -15.66 -9.97 15.90
CA VAL A 303 -15.64 -9.97 17.37
C VAL A 303 -17.02 -9.93 18.02
N GLY A 304 -18.07 -9.63 17.23
CA GLY A 304 -19.46 -9.41 17.69
C GLY A 304 -19.77 -7.95 18.01
N ASP A 305 -21.06 -7.61 17.90
CA ASP A 305 -21.55 -6.23 18.04
C ASP A 305 -21.31 -5.64 19.45
N GLU A 306 -21.48 -6.42 20.51
CA GLU A 306 -21.26 -5.93 21.89
C GLU A 306 -19.82 -5.49 22.16
N LYS A 307 -18.84 -6.29 21.70
CA LYS A 307 -17.42 -5.95 21.83
C LYS A 307 -17.06 -4.74 20.96
N CYS A 308 -17.62 -4.70 19.76
CA CYS A 308 -17.44 -3.58 18.83
C CYS A 308 -18.00 -2.28 19.43
N LEU A 309 -19.23 -2.31 19.93
CA LEU A 309 -19.89 -1.18 20.58
C LEU A 309 -19.06 -0.64 21.75
N LYS A 310 -18.66 -1.54 22.66
CA LYS A 310 -17.83 -1.16 23.82
C LYS A 310 -16.54 -0.46 23.41
N LYS A 311 -15.94 -0.85 22.29
CA LYS A 311 -14.64 -0.33 21.87
C LYS A 311 -14.75 0.89 20.96
N TYR A 312 -15.67 0.87 20.01
CA TYR A 312 -15.75 1.87 18.94
C TYR A 312 -17.09 2.59 18.84
N GLY A 313 -18.10 2.23 19.67
CA GLY A 313 -19.43 2.85 19.61
C GLY A 313 -19.37 4.37 19.73
N LYS A 314 -18.65 4.86 20.75
CA LYS A 314 -18.46 6.30 20.91
C LYS A 314 -17.82 6.97 19.68
N PHE A 315 -16.84 6.35 19.06
CA PHE A 315 -16.18 6.94 17.89
C PHE A 315 -17.12 6.98 16.68
N ILE A 316 -17.92 5.94 16.46
CA ILE A 316 -18.92 5.90 15.38
C ILE A 316 -19.94 7.02 15.60
N PHE A 317 -20.47 7.16 16.81
CA PHE A 317 -21.49 8.17 17.12
C PHE A 317 -20.90 9.59 17.08
N ASP A 318 -19.68 9.81 17.55
CA ASP A 318 -18.98 11.10 17.42
C ASP A 318 -18.83 11.51 15.93
N ILE A 319 -18.51 10.56 15.04
CA ILE A 319 -18.46 10.81 13.58
C ILE A 319 -19.85 11.21 13.06
N LEU A 320 -20.89 10.47 13.40
CA LEU A 320 -22.24 10.76 12.91
C LEU A 320 -22.74 12.14 13.39
N HIS A 321 -22.53 12.48 14.68
CA HIS A 321 -22.86 13.81 15.19
C HIS A 321 -22.08 14.91 14.46
N PHE A 322 -20.78 14.73 14.24
CA PHE A 322 -19.95 15.67 13.47
C PHE A 322 -20.49 15.92 12.06
N LEU A 323 -20.99 14.88 11.39
CA LEU A 323 -21.57 14.98 10.05
C LEU A 323 -22.97 15.59 10.07
N LEU A 324 -23.83 15.20 11.02
CA LEU A 324 -25.18 15.71 11.18
C LEU A 324 -25.20 17.20 11.57
N GLU A 325 -24.23 17.65 12.34
CA GLU A 325 -24.02 19.04 12.69
C GLU A 325 -23.43 19.92 11.57
N GLY A 326 -23.15 19.33 10.40
CA GLY A 326 -22.59 20.03 9.24
C GLY A 326 -21.16 20.56 9.44
N LYS A 327 -20.38 19.95 10.34
CA LYS A 327 -19.02 20.41 10.68
C LYS A 327 -17.94 19.96 9.71
N HIS A 328 -18.24 19.02 8.82
CA HIS A 328 -17.25 18.56 7.84
C HIS A 328 -17.02 19.64 6.76
N PRO A 329 -15.76 19.98 6.41
CA PRO A 329 -15.45 21.12 5.53
C PRO A 329 -15.95 20.99 4.09
N TYR A 330 -16.20 19.76 3.61
CA TYR A 330 -16.55 19.47 2.22
C TYR A 330 -17.83 18.64 2.06
N MET A 331 -18.50 18.28 3.14
CA MET A 331 -19.65 17.39 3.11
C MET A 331 -20.72 17.86 4.08
N ARG A 332 -21.99 17.85 3.65
CA ARG A 332 -23.13 18.16 4.49
C ARG A 332 -24.29 17.20 4.25
N VAL A 333 -25.06 16.93 5.27
CA VAL A 333 -26.30 16.17 5.17
C VAL A 333 -27.43 17.13 4.78
N GLU A 334 -28.15 16.81 3.71
CA GLU A 334 -29.27 17.62 3.22
C GLU A 334 -30.61 17.13 3.79
N ASP A 335 -31.67 17.96 3.68
CA ASP A 335 -33.03 17.67 4.21
C ASP A 335 -33.61 16.37 3.63
N ASN A 336 -33.21 15.99 2.42
CA ASN A 336 -33.62 14.75 1.78
C ASN A 336 -32.90 13.51 2.35
N GLY A 337 -32.01 13.67 3.31
CA GLY A 337 -31.25 12.63 3.97
C GLY A 337 -30.00 12.17 3.22
N LEU A 338 -29.74 12.70 2.02
CA LEU A 338 -28.51 12.41 1.28
C LEU A 338 -27.37 13.31 1.74
N VAL A 339 -26.15 12.90 1.39
CA VAL A 339 -24.93 13.67 1.60
C VAL A 339 -24.54 14.39 0.32
N TYR A 340 -24.39 15.69 0.40
CA TYR A 340 -23.88 16.55 -0.66
C TYR A 340 -22.42 16.89 -0.43
N VAL A 341 -21.58 16.73 -1.46
CA VAL A 341 -20.15 17.02 -1.42
C VAL A 341 -19.87 18.28 -2.24
N ASP A 342 -19.28 19.29 -1.60
CA ASP A 342 -18.79 20.50 -2.26
C ASP A 342 -17.27 20.57 -2.16
N GLY A 343 -16.60 20.03 -3.17
CA GLY A 343 -15.13 19.97 -3.22
C GLY A 343 -14.47 21.25 -3.69
N LYS A 344 -15.23 22.26 -4.17
CA LYS A 344 -14.70 23.54 -4.67
C LYS A 344 -13.51 23.35 -5.65
N GLY A 345 -13.64 22.37 -6.54
CA GLY A 345 -12.63 22.06 -7.54
C GLY A 345 -11.45 21.20 -7.02
N LYS A 346 -11.51 20.72 -5.77
CA LYS A 346 -10.53 19.79 -5.21
C LYS A 346 -10.91 18.32 -5.46
N VAL A 347 -9.95 17.46 -5.31
CA VAL A 347 -10.15 16.00 -5.27
C VAL A 347 -10.95 15.61 -4.02
N MET A 348 -12.09 14.94 -4.20
CA MET A 348 -12.99 14.57 -3.09
C MET A 348 -13.24 13.06 -2.99
N THR A 349 -12.77 12.27 -3.94
CA THR A 349 -13.01 10.82 -3.99
C THR A 349 -11.75 10.03 -4.33
N TRP A 350 -11.85 8.72 -4.35
CA TRP A 350 -10.76 7.86 -4.80
C TRP A 350 -10.38 8.07 -6.28
N MET A 351 -11.29 8.61 -7.11
CA MET A 351 -10.99 9.03 -8.48
C MET A 351 -10.29 10.40 -8.50
N ASN A 352 -9.03 10.40 -8.10
CA ASN A 352 -8.28 11.58 -7.69
C ASN A 352 -7.22 12.06 -8.71
N SER A 353 -7.25 11.57 -9.95
CA SER A 353 -6.28 11.97 -10.97
C SER A 353 -6.45 13.42 -11.42
N THR A 354 -5.32 14.12 -11.53
CA THR A 354 -5.28 15.52 -11.98
C THR A 354 -4.22 15.71 -13.06
N VAL A 355 -4.52 16.57 -14.04
CA VAL A 355 -3.57 17.00 -15.06
C VAL A 355 -3.49 18.52 -15.05
N ASN A 356 -2.29 19.07 -14.89
CA ASN A 356 -2.08 20.52 -14.78
C ASN A 356 -3.00 21.20 -13.76
N GLY A 357 -3.23 20.54 -12.60
CA GLY A 357 -4.09 21.03 -11.52
C GLY A 357 -5.61 20.92 -11.79
N ARG A 358 -6.02 20.35 -12.92
CA ARG A 358 -7.43 20.10 -13.24
C ARG A 358 -7.80 18.65 -13.00
N LEU A 359 -8.96 18.41 -12.42
CA LEU A 359 -9.50 17.08 -12.22
C LEU A 359 -9.77 16.39 -13.56
N VAL A 360 -9.32 15.16 -13.74
CA VAL A 360 -9.64 14.33 -14.90
C VAL A 360 -11.06 13.80 -14.79
N VAL A 361 -11.50 13.46 -13.58
CA VAL A 361 -12.87 13.03 -13.27
C VAL A 361 -13.42 13.98 -12.20
N PRO A 362 -13.95 15.15 -12.59
CA PRO A 362 -14.58 16.07 -11.66
C PRO A 362 -15.89 15.45 -11.15
N ARG A 363 -16.02 15.35 -9.82
CA ARG A 363 -17.22 14.79 -9.16
C ARG A 363 -17.59 15.67 -7.98
N ASN A 364 -18.82 16.12 -7.97
CA ASN A 364 -19.36 17.05 -6.98
C ASN A 364 -20.84 16.76 -6.77
N GLY A 365 -21.44 17.30 -5.74
CA GLY A 365 -22.85 17.09 -5.46
C GLY A 365 -23.16 15.78 -4.74
N TYR A 366 -24.21 15.10 -5.14
CA TYR A 366 -24.54 13.77 -4.65
C TYR A 366 -23.67 12.74 -5.39
N ILE A 367 -22.73 12.12 -4.68
CA ILE A 367 -21.79 11.13 -5.22
C ILE A 367 -22.26 9.73 -4.80
N VAL A 368 -22.38 8.81 -5.74
CA VAL A 368 -23.08 7.54 -5.56
C VAL A 368 -22.45 6.66 -4.48
N GLU A 369 -21.12 6.48 -4.47
CA GLU A 369 -20.46 5.65 -3.47
C GLU A 369 -20.46 6.29 -2.07
N ILE A 370 -20.35 7.61 -2.00
CA ILE A 370 -20.41 8.32 -0.70
C ILE A 370 -21.79 8.16 -0.08
N ASN A 371 -22.86 8.32 -0.87
CA ASN A 371 -24.21 8.10 -0.40
C ASN A 371 -24.53 6.62 -0.11
N SER A 372 -23.90 5.68 -0.81
CA SER A 372 -23.98 4.25 -0.49
C SER A 372 -23.33 3.93 0.87
N LEU A 373 -22.14 4.46 1.10
CA LEU A 373 -21.44 4.33 2.39
C LEU A 373 -22.20 5.02 3.53
N TRP A 374 -22.77 6.19 3.26
CA TRP A 374 -23.60 6.92 4.22
C TRP A 374 -24.82 6.11 4.67
N TYR A 375 -25.59 5.57 3.71
CA TYR A 375 -26.73 4.71 4.01
C TYR A 375 -26.31 3.47 4.82
N ASN A 376 -25.21 2.84 4.45
CA ASN A 376 -24.65 1.72 5.20
C ASN A 376 -24.23 2.12 6.63
N ALA A 377 -23.64 3.29 6.81
CA ALA A 377 -23.24 3.79 8.11
C ALA A 377 -24.45 4.04 9.03
N LEU A 378 -25.53 4.62 8.50
CA LEU A 378 -26.78 4.81 9.24
C LEU A 378 -27.37 3.48 9.72
N GLY A 379 -27.46 2.48 8.83
CA GLY A 379 -27.99 1.16 9.19
C GLY A 379 -27.14 0.44 10.23
N PHE A 380 -25.82 0.50 10.11
CA PHE A 380 -24.91 -0.11 11.08
C PHE A 380 -24.97 0.59 12.44
N ALA A 381 -24.99 1.92 12.46
CA ALA A 381 -25.07 2.70 13.68
C ALA A 381 -26.41 2.49 14.41
N ALA A 382 -27.54 2.46 13.69
CA ALA A 382 -28.84 2.16 14.26
C ALA A 382 -28.87 0.75 14.90
N ARG A 383 -28.23 -0.25 14.29
CA ARG A 383 -28.10 -1.60 14.87
C ARG A 383 -27.31 -1.57 16.18
N LEU A 384 -26.19 -0.89 16.22
CA LEU A 384 -25.37 -0.79 17.45
C LEU A 384 -26.08 0.02 18.53
N ASN A 385 -26.74 1.12 18.15
CA ASN A 385 -27.41 2.00 19.12
C ASN A 385 -28.62 1.33 19.81
N LYS A 386 -29.27 0.35 19.15
CA LYS A 386 -30.28 -0.51 19.80
C LYS A 386 -29.70 -1.32 20.97
N ILE A 387 -28.44 -1.70 20.92
CA ILE A 387 -27.74 -2.42 22.00
C ILE A 387 -27.36 -1.42 23.10
N GLU A 388 -26.94 -0.20 22.75
CA GLU A 388 -26.65 0.89 23.68
C GLU A 388 -27.88 1.32 24.48
N GLY A 389 -29.06 1.24 23.85
CA GLY A 389 -30.34 1.55 24.50
C GLY A 389 -30.80 3.01 24.40
N ASP A 390 -30.17 3.84 23.58
CA ASP A 390 -30.63 5.19 23.27
C ASP A 390 -31.73 5.15 22.20
N ALA A 391 -32.98 5.07 22.65
CA ALA A 391 -34.14 4.95 21.77
C ALA A 391 -34.36 6.20 20.89
N GLN A 392 -34.11 7.39 21.41
CA GLN A 392 -34.30 8.63 20.68
C GLN A 392 -33.32 8.77 19.51
N PHE A 393 -32.06 8.48 19.74
CA PHE A 393 -31.07 8.52 18.66
C PHE A 393 -31.29 7.40 17.65
N THR A 394 -31.74 6.21 18.09
CA THR A 394 -32.13 5.13 17.17
C THR A 394 -33.25 5.57 16.23
N GLU A 395 -34.30 6.17 16.75
CA GLU A 395 -35.44 6.70 15.94
C GLU A 395 -34.95 7.74 14.93
N THR A 396 -34.11 8.68 15.36
CA THR A 396 -33.50 9.68 14.46
C THR A 396 -32.73 9.03 13.31
N LEU A 397 -31.91 8.00 13.60
CA LEU A 397 -31.12 7.27 12.56
C LEU A 397 -32.03 6.47 11.61
N GLU A 398 -33.11 5.86 12.12
CA GLU A 398 -34.07 5.11 11.31
C GLU A 398 -34.90 6.02 10.39
N GLU A 399 -35.39 7.15 10.88
CA GLU A 399 -36.08 8.15 10.06
C GLU A 399 -35.19 8.74 8.98
N LEU A 400 -33.93 9.07 9.32
CA LEU A 400 -32.96 9.57 8.37
C LEU A 400 -32.63 8.52 7.32
N SER A 401 -32.47 7.25 7.73
CA SER A 401 -32.25 6.12 6.83
C SER A 401 -33.41 5.92 5.86
N ALA A 402 -34.66 6.05 6.34
CA ALA A 402 -35.84 5.94 5.48
C ALA A 402 -35.88 7.06 4.42
N ARG A 403 -35.64 8.30 4.79
CA ARG A 403 -35.56 9.45 3.86
C ARG A 403 -34.39 9.26 2.87
N CYS A 404 -33.22 8.85 3.36
CA CYS A 404 -32.06 8.60 2.53
C CYS A 404 -32.37 7.52 1.48
N LYS A 405 -33.04 6.42 1.85
CA LYS A 405 -33.42 5.33 0.95
C LYS A 405 -34.28 5.81 -0.21
N GLU A 406 -35.37 6.54 0.11
CA GLU A 406 -36.28 7.07 -0.92
C GLU A 406 -35.56 8.04 -1.86
N SER A 407 -34.82 8.97 -1.29
CA SER A 407 -34.07 9.98 -2.05
C SER A 407 -32.96 9.37 -2.88
N PHE A 408 -32.28 8.32 -2.38
CA PHE A 408 -31.23 7.62 -3.11
C PHE A 408 -31.73 7.02 -4.41
N VAL A 409 -32.84 6.28 -4.34
CA VAL A 409 -33.46 5.68 -5.54
C VAL A 409 -33.89 6.74 -6.52
N LYS A 410 -34.57 7.80 -6.05
CA LYS A 410 -35.04 8.90 -6.89
C LYS A 410 -33.91 9.70 -7.54
N THR A 411 -32.80 9.85 -6.86
CA THR A 411 -31.65 10.64 -7.34
C THR A 411 -30.75 9.86 -8.29
N PHE A 412 -30.48 8.60 -7.99
CA PHE A 412 -29.41 7.87 -8.70
C PHE A 412 -29.92 6.84 -9.70
N LEU A 413 -31.07 6.21 -9.47
CA LEU A 413 -31.54 5.14 -10.36
C LEU A 413 -32.11 5.74 -11.66
N ASN A 414 -31.53 5.34 -12.78
CA ASN A 414 -31.97 5.77 -14.11
C ASN A 414 -32.87 4.74 -14.80
N ASP A 415 -33.48 5.14 -15.91
CA ASP A 415 -34.44 4.32 -16.68
C ASP A 415 -33.79 3.08 -17.33
N TYR A 416 -32.47 3.00 -17.39
CA TYR A 416 -31.71 1.84 -17.90
C TYR A 416 -31.35 0.83 -16.81
N GLY A 417 -31.77 1.06 -15.57
CA GLY A 417 -31.59 0.15 -14.45
C GLY A 417 -30.19 0.12 -13.86
N TYR A 418 -29.43 1.21 -13.99
CA TYR A 418 -28.15 1.42 -13.29
C TYR A 418 -28.14 2.80 -12.60
N LEU A 419 -27.06 3.15 -11.91
CA LEU A 419 -26.98 4.38 -11.13
C LEU A 419 -26.12 5.43 -11.85
N PHE A 420 -26.57 6.68 -11.82
CA PHE A 420 -25.73 7.82 -12.13
C PHE A 420 -24.50 7.83 -11.23
N ASP A 421 -23.34 8.21 -11.75
CA ASP A 421 -22.10 8.25 -10.98
C ASP A 421 -22.11 9.39 -9.96
N TYR A 422 -22.63 10.55 -10.36
CA TYR A 422 -22.98 11.65 -9.45
C TYR A 422 -24.10 12.50 -10.04
N VAL A 423 -24.73 13.31 -9.17
CA VAL A 423 -25.80 14.26 -9.52
C VAL A 423 -25.50 15.59 -8.83
N ASP A 424 -25.42 16.67 -9.63
CA ASP A 424 -25.20 18.03 -9.13
C ASP A 424 -26.19 19.01 -9.79
N GLY A 425 -27.22 19.39 -9.04
CA GLY A 425 -28.35 20.15 -9.57
C GLY A 425 -29.06 19.42 -10.72
N ASN A 426 -29.03 19.98 -11.90
CA ASN A 426 -29.61 19.39 -13.13
C ASN A 426 -28.62 18.51 -13.90
N MET A 427 -27.37 18.41 -13.46
CA MET A 427 -26.33 17.60 -14.09
C MET A 427 -26.35 16.19 -13.53
N MET A 428 -26.52 15.20 -14.39
CA MET A 428 -26.47 13.78 -14.06
C MET A 428 -25.37 13.12 -14.89
N ASP A 429 -24.42 12.49 -14.21
CA ASP A 429 -23.36 11.75 -14.92
C ASP A 429 -23.83 10.33 -15.27
N TRP A 430 -24.07 10.10 -16.56
CA TRP A 430 -24.50 8.84 -17.14
C TRP A 430 -23.36 7.84 -17.34
N SER A 431 -22.14 8.19 -17.00
CA SER A 431 -20.98 7.31 -17.16
C SER A 431 -21.16 6.01 -16.38
N VAL A 432 -21.02 4.88 -17.06
CA VAL A 432 -21.01 3.58 -16.38
C VAL A 432 -19.66 3.39 -15.72
N ARG A 433 -19.63 3.56 -14.40
CA ARG A 433 -18.46 3.47 -13.52
C ARG A 433 -18.67 2.44 -12.42
N PRO A 434 -17.58 1.88 -11.84
CA PRO A 434 -17.70 0.84 -10.82
C PRO A 434 -18.22 1.37 -9.46
N ASN A 435 -18.38 2.66 -9.27
CA ASN A 435 -18.81 3.27 -8.00
C ASN A 435 -20.19 2.82 -7.53
N MET A 436 -21.06 2.44 -8.46
CA MET A 436 -22.38 1.86 -8.14
C MET A 436 -22.30 0.48 -7.47
N LEU A 437 -21.15 -0.23 -7.52
CA LEU A 437 -20.92 -1.49 -6.81
C LEU A 437 -21.12 -1.34 -5.30
N PHE A 438 -20.76 -0.20 -4.72
CA PHE A 438 -20.91 0.01 -3.28
C PHE A 438 -22.38 -0.03 -2.85
N ALA A 439 -23.30 0.48 -3.66
CA ALA A 439 -24.73 0.42 -3.37
C ALA A 439 -25.28 -1.03 -3.32
N ILE A 440 -24.64 -1.97 -3.97
CA ILE A 440 -25.10 -3.37 -4.05
C ILE A 440 -24.25 -4.35 -3.24
N ALA A 441 -23.03 -3.98 -2.86
CA ALA A 441 -22.09 -4.83 -2.13
C ALA A 441 -22.13 -4.62 -0.61
N LEU A 442 -22.41 -3.40 -0.14
CA LEU A 442 -22.47 -3.09 1.28
C LEU A 442 -23.59 -3.85 2.02
N ASP A 443 -23.50 -3.98 3.34
CA ASP A 443 -24.46 -4.78 4.12
C ASP A 443 -25.85 -4.15 4.15
N TYR A 444 -25.91 -2.84 4.17
CA TYR A 444 -27.15 -2.07 4.06
C TYR A 444 -27.20 -1.42 2.68
N SER A 445 -28.18 -1.81 1.90
CA SER A 445 -28.42 -1.28 0.55
C SER A 445 -29.77 -0.56 0.49
N PRO A 446 -29.85 0.64 -0.11
CA PRO A 446 -31.12 1.33 -0.31
C PRO A 446 -31.97 0.72 -1.43
N LEU A 447 -31.44 -0.24 -2.17
CA LEU A 447 -31.99 -0.80 -3.42
C LEU A 447 -32.75 -2.12 -3.17
N THR A 448 -33.77 -2.39 -3.99
CA THR A 448 -34.46 -3.68 -4.03
C THR A 448 -33.55 -4.78 -4.62
N ALA A 449 -33.94 -6.04 -4.46
CA ALA A 449 -33.21 -7.18 -5.00
C ALA A 449 -33.06 -7.11 -6.53
N ASP A 450 -34.14 -6.73 -7.23
CA ASP A 450 -34.15 -6.62 -8.70
C ASP A 450 -33.29 -5.47 -9.20
N GLN A 451 -33.34 -4.32 -8.53
CA GLN A 451 -32.46 -3.19 -8.83
C GLN A 451 -30.98 -3.55 -8.64
N ARG A 452 -30.63 -4.21 -7.53
CA ARG A 452 -29.25 -4.69 -7.29
C ARG A 452 -28.80 -5.66 -8.36
N LYS A 453 -29.67 -6.57 -8.79
CA LYS A 453 -29.35 -7.53 -9.86
C LYS A 453 -29.12 -6.81 -11.20
N SER A 454 -29.98 -5.87 -11.57
CA SER A 454 -29.81 -5.06 -12.80
C SER A 454 -28.46 -4.32 -12.81
N ILE A 455 -28.09 -3.68 -11.70
CA ILE A 455 -26.81 -2.97 -11.57
C ILE A 455 -25.63 -3.95 -11.67
N LEU A 456 -25.70 -5.11 -11.02
CA LEU A 456 -24.65 -6.13 -11.11
C LEU A 456 -24.46 -6.62 -12.55
N ASP A 457 -25.57 -6.84 -13.28
CA ASP A 457 -25.52 -7.29 -14.67
C ASP A 457 -24.85 -6.22 -15.58
N VAL A 458 -25.11 -4.93 -15.34
CA VAL A 458 -24.43 -3.83 -16.04
C VAL A 458 -22.94 -3.80 -15.69
N CYS A 459 -22.57 -3.88 -14.41
CA CYS A 459 -21.17 -3.92 -13.96
C CYS A 459 -20.41 -5.09 -14.57
N THR A 460 -21.03 -6.28 -14.60
CA THR A 460 -20.43 -7.49 -15.17
C THR A 460 -20.17 -7.32 -16.66
N ARG A 461 -21.17 -6.87 -17.40
CA ARG A 461 -21.11 -6.74 -18.87
C ARG A 461 -20.14 -5.63 -19.32
N GLU A 462 -20.12 -4.50 -18.61
CA GLU A 462 -19.43 -3.30 -19.08
C GLU A 462 -18.04 -3.12 -18.44
N LEU A 463 -17.85 -3.59 -17.21
CA LEU A 463 -16.68 -3.21 -16.41
C LEU A 463 -15.77 -4.37 -16.02
N LEU A 464 -16.29 -5.60 -15.90
CA LEU A 464 -15.49 -6.73 -15.44
C LEU A 464 -14.40 -7.11 -16.45
N THR A 465 -13.19 -7.34 -15.95
CA THR A 465 -12.05 -7.88 -16.72
C THR A 465 -11.34 -8.97 -15.91
N PRO A 466 -10.51 -9.80 -16.54
CA PRO A 466 -9.69 -10.78 -15.80
C PRO A 466 -8.71 -10.18 -14.79
N LYS A 467 -8.49 -8.85 -14.81
CA LYS A 467 -7.52 -8.14 -13.93
C LYS A 467 -8.18 -7.13 -12.99
N GLY A 468 -9.50 -7.13 -12.87
CA GLY A 468 -10.26 -6.21 -12.02
C GLY A 468 -11.37 -5.49 -12.77
N MET A 469 -11.91 -4.44 -12.16
CA MET A 469 -13.01 -3.66 -12.71
C MET A 469 -12.48 -2.43 -13.43
N ARG A 470 -12.95 -2.17 -14.67
CA ARG A 470 -12.66 -0.91 -15.38
C ARG A 470 -13.27 0.26 -14.62
N THR A 471 -12.57 1.38 -14.64
CA THR A 471 -13.05 2.64 -14.02
C THR A 471 -14.05 3.40 -14.88
N LEU A 472 -14.19 3.00 -16.15
CA LEU A 472 -15.16 3.56 -17.10
C LEU A 472 -15.49 2.49 -18.15
N SER A 473 -16.76 2.41 -18.58
CA SER A 473 -17.18 1.54 -19.67
C SER A 473 -16.55 1.95 -21.00
N PRO A 474 -16.19 0.98 -21.86
CA PRO A 474 -15.73 1.26 -23.23
C PRO A 474 -16.75 2.03 -24.10
N LYS A 475 -18.02 2.04 -23.71
CA LYS A 475 -19.10 2.75 -24.40
C LYS A 475 -19.24 4.21 -23.95
N SER A 476 -18.60 4.60 -22.87
CA SER A 476 -18.66 5.97 -22.36
C SER A 476 -17.66 6.88 -23.06
N GLY A 477 -18.03 8.15 -23.24
CA GLY A 477 -17.12 9.16 -23.77
C GLY A 477 -15.90 9.33 -22.88
N GLY A 478 -14.73 9.56 -23.48
CA GLY A 478 -13.47 9.73 -22.77
C GLY A 478 -12.81 8.43 -22.30
N TYR A 479 -13.30 7.25 -22.74
CA TYR A 479 -12.69 5.96 -22.43
C TYR A 479 -11.22 5.90 -22.90
N ASN A 480 -10.31 5.69 -21.94
CA ASN A 480 -8.86 5.62 -22.16
C ASN A 480 -8.24 4.57 -21.22
N PRO A 481 -8.16 3.30 -21.64
CA PRO A 481 -7.85 2.18 -20.72
C PRO A 481 -6.36 1.94 -20.49
N ILE A 482 -5.46 2.58 -21.26
CA ILE A 482 -4.02 2.28 -21.25
C ILE A 482 -3.28 3.28 -20.37
N CYS A 483 -2.91 2.83 -19.16
CA CYS A 483 -2.09 3.61 -18.24
C CYS A 483 -0.60 3.36 -18.49
N ALA A 484 -0.04 4.01 -19.50
CA ALA A 484 1.35 3.88 -19.89
C ALA A 484 1.93 5.21 -20.40
N GLY A 485 3.27 5.27 -20.60
CA GLY A 485 3.95 6.45 -21.11
C GLY A 485 4.17 7.55 -20.05
N PRO A 486 4.36 8.81 -20.49
CA PRO A 486 4.60 9.96 -19.62
C PRO A 486 3.47 10.23 -18.62
N GLN A 487 3.78 10.96 -17.54
CA GLN A 487 2.87 11.23 -16.42
C GLN A 487 1.49 11.72 -16.86
N VAL A 488 1.44 12.71 -17.76
CA VAL A 488 0.16 13.27 -18.24
C VAL A 488 -0.71 12.21 -18.92
N GLN A 489 -0.12 11.32 -19.72
CA GLN A 489 -0.88 10.25 -20.38
C GLN A 489 -1.43 9.24 -19.39
N ARG A 490 -0.63 8.87 -18.38
CA ARG A 490 -1.08 7.99 -17.31
C ARG A 490 -2.18 8.60 -16.46
N ASP A 491 -2.05 9.88 -16.10
CA ASP A 491 -3.06 10.60 -15.32
C ASP A 491 -4.39 10.71 -16.05
N LEU A 492 -4.36 10.96 -17.37
CA LEU A 492 -5.55 10.98 -18.21
C LEU A 492 -6.28 9.65 -18.31
N SER A 493 -5.58 8.53 -18.13
CA SER A 493 -6.15 7.18 -18.23
C SER A 493 -6.50 6.57 -16.88
N TYR A 494 -5.92 7.07 -15.79
CA TYR A 494 -5.89 6.43 -14.46
C TYR A 494 -7.26 6.05 -13.91
N HIS A 495 -8.30 6.87 -14.17
CA HIS A 495 -9.70 6.61 -13.82
C HIS A 495 -10.66 6.70 -15.03
N GLN A 496 -10.13 6.52 -16.23
CA GLN A 496 -10.90 6.63 -17.47
C GLN A 496 -10.94 5.32 -18.28
N GLY A 497 -10.92 4.19 -17.61
CA GLY A 497 -10.99 2.87 -18.24
C GLY A 497 -9.98 1.85 -17.74
N THR A 498 -8.92 2.27 -17.06
CA THR A 498 -7.94 1.40 -16.41
C THR A 498 -8.61 0.45 -15.44
N ALA A 499 -8.22 -0.82 -15.43
CA ALA A 499 -8.77 -1.84 -14.54
C ALA A 499 -8.11 -1.78 -13.15
N TRP A 500 -8.94 -1.87 -12.10
CA TRP A 500 -8.52 -1.80 -10.70
C TRP A 500 -8.92 -3.05 -9.94
N PRO A 501 -7.94 -3.84 -9.44
CA PRO A 501 -8.21 -5.12 -8.77
C PRO A 501 -8.98 -5.00 -7.45
N TRP A 502 -8.77 -3.93 -6.66
CA TRP A 502 -9.37 -3.78 -5.33
C TRP A 502 -10.91 -3.76 -5.35
N LEU A 503 -11.52 -3.29 -6.43
CA LEU A 503 -12.97 -3.30 -6.67
C LEU A 503 -13.52 -4.72 -6.83
N GLY A 504 -12.65 -5.68 -7.16
CA GLY A 504 -13.03 -7.09 -7.29
C GLY A 504 -13.60 -7.69 -6.01
N GLY A 505 -13.12 -7.25 -4.83
CA GLY A 505 -13.67 -7.67 -3.54
C GLY A 505 -15.15 -7.28 -3.39
N PHE A 506 -15.50 -6.04 -3.71
CA PHE A 506 -16.89 -5.56 -3.68
C PHE A 506 -17.76 -6.22 -4.75
N TYR A 507 -17.20 -6.48 -5.94
CA TYR A 507 -17.90 -7.23 -6.97
C TYR A 507 -18.25 -8.65 -6.49
N MET A 508 -17.31 -9.37 -5.89
CA MET A 508 -17.54 -10.71 -5.34
C MET A 508 -18.60 -10.69 -4.23
N GLU A 509 -18.52 -9.74 -3.29
CA GLU A 509 -19.53 -9.58 -2.23
C GLU A 509 -20.93 -9.32 -2.81
N ALA A 510 -21.03 -8.50 -3.84
CA ALA A 510 -22.30 -8.27 -4.55
C ALA A 510 -22.85 -9.57 -5.17
N CYS A 511 -22.00 -10.35 -5.85
CA CYS A 511 -22.37 -11.65 -6.41
C CYS A 511 -22.88 -12.62 -5.34
N LEU A 512 -22.15 -12.76 -4.23
CA LEU A 512 -22.52 -13.65 -3.13
C LEU A 512 -23.90 -13.27 -2.54
N LYS A 513 -24.13 -11.99 -2.29
CA LYS A 513 -25.38 -11.49 -1.71
C LYS A 513 -26.57 -11.61 -2.66
N ILE A 514 -26.39 -11.28 -3.94
CA ILE A 514 -27.47 -11.26 -4.94
C ILE A 514 -27.84 -12.68 -5.36
N TYR A 515 -26.87 -13.55 -5.59
CA TYR A 515 -27.12 -14.95 -5.98
C TYR A 515 -27.31 -15.89 -4.77
N ARG A 516 -27.26 -15.37 -3.54
CA ARG A 516 -27.39 -16.15 -2.29
C ARG A 516 -26.42 -17.33 -2.21
N ARG A 517 -25.20 -17.14 -2.71
CA ARG A 517 -24.15 -18.17 -2.69
C ARG A 517 -23.28 -18.03 -1.45
N THR A 518 -22.74 -19.13 -0.98
CA THR A 518 -21.68 -19.12 0.02
C THR A 518 -20.34 -18.81 -0.63
N ARG A 519 -19.37 -18.31 0.13
CA ARG A 519 -18.00 -18.06 -0.38
C ARG A 519 -17.37 -19.34 -0.95
N LEU A 520 -17.61 -20.50 -0.33
CA LEU A 520 -17.13 -21.80 -0.83
C LEU A 520 -17.72 -22.14 -2.20
N SER A 521 -19.02 -22.00 -2.39
CA SER A 521 -19.68 -22.31 -3.67
C SER A 521 -19.38 -21.30 -4.78
N PHE A 522 -18.66 -20.21 -4.49
CA PHE A 522 -18.21 -19.26 -5.51
C PHE A 522 -16.80 -19.62 -6.03
N ILE A 523 -16.01 -20.30 -5.20
CA ILE A 523 -14.66 -20.76 -5.56
C ILE A 523 -14.73 -22.03 -6.43
N GLU A 524 -15.73 -22.89 -6.20
CA GLU A 524 -16.07 -24.03 -7.04
C GLU A 524 -16.72 -23.61 -8.37
#